data_7fdedc6d86aa1d7c05cfa784bb2a1731
#
_entry.id   7fdedc6d86aa1d7c05cfa784bb2a1731
#
_cell.length_a   1.000
_cell.length_b   1.000
_cell.length_c   1.000
_cell.angle_alpha   90.00
_cell.angle_beta   90.00
_cell.angle_gamma   90.00
#
_symmetry.space_group_name_H-M   'P 1'
#
loop_
_entity.id
_entity.type
_entity.pdbx_description
1 polymer ?
#
loop_
_entity_poly.entity_id
_entity_poly.type
_entity_poly.pdbx_seq_one_letter_code
_entity_poly.pdbx_strand_id
1 'polypeptide(L)'
;FTEDELDVPLDYESVGAAGSMLGTRALQVFDETVSVVRVVTRWTEFYQHESCGKCTPCREGTYWMRQIMLRLEAGKGLPGDVEKLESIASNIAGRSFCALGDASATPVLSGIKRFRSEFEAGYTTPACELFPYAASAITESGR
;
A
#
# COMPACT_ATOMS: atom_id res chain seq x y z
N PHE A 1 1.68 -11.04 -5.72
CA PHE A 1 1.62 -12.09 -6.75
C PHE A 1 0.26 -12.06 -7.42
N THR A 2 0.21 -12.41 -8.69
CA THR A 2 -0.99 -12.63 -9.49
C THR A 2 -1.13 -14.13 -9.79
N GLU A 3 -2.22 -14.54 -10.42
CA GLU A 3 -2.50 -15.95 -10.75
C GLU A 3 -1.36 -16.59 -11.55
N ASP A 4 -0.74 -15.85 -12.46
CA ASP A 4 0.38 -16.33 -13.29
C ASP A 4 1.68 -16.60 -12.49
N GLU A 5 1.74 -16.18 -11.23
CA GLU A 5 2.92 -16.29 -10.35
C GLU A 5 2.72 -17.28 -9.20
N LEU A 6 1.62 -18.06 -9.21
CA LEU A 6 1.29 -19.00 -8.11
C LEU A 6 2.30 -20.14 -7.98
N ASP A 7 3.01 -20.48 -9.05
CA ASP A 7 4.02 -21.54 -9.04
C ASP A 7 5.42 -21.06 -8.61
N VAL A 8 5.58 -19.77 -8.26
CA VAL A 8 6.85 -19.23 -7.78
C VAL A 8 7.18 -19.85 -6.41
N PRO A 9 8.34 -20.51 -6.25
CA PRO A 9 8.77 -21.05 -4.95
C PRO A 9 8.85 -19.96 -3.89
N LEU A 10 8.38 -20.25 -2.67
CA LEU A 10 8.42 -19.32 -1.54
C LEU A 10 9.79 -19.32 -0.85
N ASP A 11 10.82 -19.00 -1.61
CA ASP A 11 12.18 -18.73 -1.13
C ASP A 11 12.58 -17.28 -1.43
N TYR A 12 13.66 -16.81 -0.83
CA TYR A 12 14.08 -15.41 -0.94
C TYR A 12 14.49 -15.02 -2.36
N GLU A 13 15.17 -15.93 -3.07
CA GLU A 13 15.69 -15.70 -4.41
C GLU A 13 14.56 -15.66 -5.44
N SER A 14 13.66 -16.65 -5.41
CA SER A 14 12.57 -16.77 -6.38
C SER A 14 11.54 -15.65 -6.20
N VAL A 15 11.18 -15.33 -4.96
CA VAL A 15 10.27 -14.22 -4.65
C VAL A 15 10.90 -12.87 -5.03
N GLY A 16 12.21 -12.70 -4.79
CA GLY A 16 12.95 -11.51 -5.20
C GLY A 16 13.02 -11.37 -6.72
N ALA A 17 13.28 -12.45 -7.45
CA ALA A 17 13.31 -12.46 -8.91
C ALA A 17 11.94 -12.13 -9.53
N ALA A 18 10.85 -12.53 -8.89
CA ALA A 18 9.47 -12.16 -9.27
C ALA A 18 9.11 -10.70 -8.93
N GLY A 19 10.04 -9.91 -8.39
CA GLY A 19 9.84 -8.50 -8.08
C GLY A 19 9.04 -8.23 -6.80
N SER A 20 9.05 -9.18 -5.87
CA SER A 20 8.44 -9.05 -4.56
C SER A 20 9.48 -9.24 -3.43
N MET A 21 9.06 -9.30 -2.19
CA MET A 21 9.93 -9.50 -1.03
C MET A 21 9.28 -10.46 -0.06
N LEU A 22 9.98 -11.56 0.26
CA LEU A 22 9.48 -12.57 1.19
C LEU A 22 9.41 -12.04 2.65
N GLY A 23 10.29 -11.09 3.00
CA GLY A 23 10.29 -10.41 4.30
C GLY A 23 10.36 -11.38 5.48
N THR A 24 9.36 -11.31 6.36
CA THR A 24 9.22 -12.17 7.55
C THR A 24 8.58 -13.53 7.24
N ARG A 25 8.32 -13.84 5.98
CA ARG A 25 7.58 -15.02 5.51
C ARG A 25 6.09 -15.03 5.90
N ALA A 26 5.55 -13.90 6.31
CA ALA A 26 4.12 -13.76 6.52
C ALA A 26 3.43 -13.64 5.16
N LEU A 27 2.60 -14.62 4.84
CA LEU A 27 1.79 -14.64 3.63
C LEU A 27 0.35 -14.26 3.96
N GLN A 28 -0.19 -13.27 3.25
CA GLN A 28 -1.60 -12.90 3.29
C GLN A 28 -2.21 -13.17 1.92
N VAL A 29 -3.28 -13.93 1.90
CA VAL A 29 -4.03 -14.24 0.68
C VAL A 29 -5.33 -13.46 0.72
N PHE A 30 -5.61 -12.75 -0.35
CA PHE A 30 -6.83 -11.98 -0.54
C PHE A 30 -7.55 -12.49 -1.79
N ASP A 31 -8.85 -12.51 -1.73
CA ASP A 31 -9.70 -12.77 -2.89
C ASP A 31 -10.18 -11.46 -3.55
N GLU A 32 -10.96 -11.57 -4.60
CA GLU A 32 -11.48 -10.46 -5.37
C GLU A 32 -12.48 -9.58 -4.60
N THR A 33 -12.88 -9.96 -3.39
CA THR A 33 -13.79 -9.15 -2.55
C THR A 33 -13.06 -8.10 -1.72
N VAL A 34 -11.72 -8.13 -1.71
CA VAL A 34 -10.89 -7.24 -0.90
C VAL A 34 -10.27 -6.13 -1.76
N SER A 35 -10.52 -4.89 -1.38
CA SER A 35 -9.86 -3.74 -2.01
C SER A 35 -8.36 -3.69 -1.68
N VAL A 36 -7.53 -3.68 -2.73
CA VAL A 36 -6.08 -3.49 -2.59
C VAL A 36 -5.77 -2.10 -2.04
N VAL A 37 -6.50 -1.06 -2.46
CA VAL A 37 -6.35 0.30 -1.93
C VAL A 37 -6.55 0.31 -0.42
N ARG A 38 -7.56 -0.39 0.10
CA ARG A 38 -7.80 -0.49 1.53
C ARG A 38 -6.69 -1.22 2.26
N VAL A 39 -6.23 -2.35 1.74
CA VAL A 39 -5.12 -3.12 2.34
C VAL A 39 -3.87 -2.26 2.42
N VAL A 40 -3.48 -1.61 1.33
CA VAL A 40 -2.31 -0.72 1.28
C VAL A 40 -2.49 0.48 2.21
N THR A 41 -3.71 1.01 2.36
CA THR A 41 -4.00 2.07 3.34
C THR A 41 -3.69 1.61 4.75
N ARG A 42 -4.16 0.41 5.16
CA ARG A 42 -3.89 -0.13 6.51
C ARG A 42 -2.39 -0.33 6.76
N TRP A 43 -1.67 -0.85 5.77
CA TRP A 43 -0.20 -0.96 5.89
C TRP A 43 0.48 0.41 5.96
N THR A 44 0.02 1.39 5.19
CA THR A 44 0.58 2.75 5.24
C THR A 44 0.34 3.41 6.61
N GLU A 45 -0.84 3.20 7.21
CA GLU A 45 -1.13 3.66 8.58
C GLU A 45 -0.21 3.00 9.61
N PHE A 46 0.00 1.69 9.50
CA PHE A 46 0.93 0.96 10.35
C PHE A 46 2.35 1.54 10.25
N TYR A 47 2.90 1.67 9.05
CA TYR A 47 4.25 2.19 8.87
C TYR A 47 4.40 3.64 9.32
N GLN A 48 3.38 4.47 9.15
CA GLN A 48 3.39 5.83 9.66
C GLN A 48 3.42 5.86 11.19
N HIS A 49 2.67 4.97 11.84
CA HIS A 49 2.66 4.84 13.31
C HIS A 49 3.99 4.32 13.85
N GLU A 50 4.59 3.33 13.18
CA GLU A 50 5.85 2.70 13.59
C GLU A 50 7.09 3.52 13.21
N SER A 51 6.96 4.60 12.44
CA SER A 51 8.08 5.47 12.12
C SER A 51 8.63 6.13 13.38
N CYS A 52 9.91 5.91 13.64
CA CYS A 52 10.58 6.53 14.80
C CYS A 52 10.82 8.04 14.65
N GLY A 53 10.51 8.61 13.46
CA GLY A 53 10.67 10.04 13.17
C GLY A 53 12.11 10.51 12.92
N LYS A 54 13.11 9.61 12.90
CA LYS A 54 14.52 9.99 12.81
C LYS A 54 14.89 10.64 11.47
N CYS A 55 14.48 10.06 10.36
CA CYS A 55 14.86 10.53 9.03
C CYS A 55 13.67 11.10 8.26
N THR A 56 13.90 12.22 7.62
CA THR A 56 12.86 13.00 6.92
C THR A 56 12.08 12.19 5.88
N PRO A 57 12.71 11.39 4.99
CA PRO A 57 11.95 10.64 3.99
C PRO A 57 10.89 9.72 4.60
N CYS A 58 11.25 8.98 5.63
CA CYS A 58 10.31 8.10 6.33
C CYS A 58 9.27 8.89 7.12
N ARG A 59 9.69 9.84 7.99
CA ARG A 59 8.78 10.61 8.85
C ARG A 59 7.70 11.35 8.07
N GLU A 60 8.13 12.15 7.08
CA GLU A 60 7.22 12.98 6.30
C GLU A 60 6.54 12.18 5.17
N GLY A 61 7.31 11.32 4.51
CA GLY A 61 6.78 10.55 3.38
C GLY A 61 5.68 9.58 3.77
N THR A 62 5.82 8.85 4.89
CA THR A 62 4.76 7.95 5.37
C THR A 62 3.50 8.72 5.76
N TYR A 63 3.65 9.90 6.38
CA TYR A 63 2.53 10.77 6.68
C TYR A 63 1.80 11.24 5.39
N TRP A 64 2.54 11.70 4.39
CA TRP A 64 1.94 12.15 3.13
C TRP A 64 1.28 11.00 2.36
N MET A 65 1.92 9.85 2.30
CA MET A 65 1.32 8.66 1.67
C MET A 65 -0.01 8.31 2.35
N ARG A 66 -0.04 8.29 3.69
CA ARG A 66 -1.27 8.01 4.43
C ARG A 66 -2.39 9.00 4.10
N GLN A 67 -2.10 10.31 4.03
CA GLN A 67 -3.12 11.33 3.70
C GLN A 67 -3.72 11.09 2.31
N ILE A 68 -2.89 10.75 1.33
CA ILE A 68 -3.35 10.46 -0.04
C ILE A 68 -4.14 9.15 -0.06
N MET A 69 -3.63 8.10 0.58
CA MET A 69 -4.30 6.79 0.64
C MET A 69 -5.69 6.87 1.26
N LEU A 70 -5.84 7.61 2.36
CA LEU A 70 -7.15 7.84 2.99
C LEU A 70 -8.14 8.56 2.06
N ARG A 71 -7.67 9.51 1.25
CA ARG A 71 -8.54 10.18 0.27
C ARG A 71 -8.97 9.22 -0.83
N LEU A 72 -8.04 8.41 -1.35
CA LEU A 72 -8.34 7.41 -2.38
C LEU A 72 -9.30 6.35 -1.85
N GLU A 73 -9.07 5.85 -0.64
CA GLU A 73 -9.98 4.89 0.02
C GLU A 73 -11.40 5.47 0.17
N ALA A 74 -11.53 6.76 0.42
CA ALA A 74 -12.80 7.45 0.59
C ALA A 74 -13.46 7.88 -0.74
N GLY A 75 -12.88 7.60 -1.90
CA GLY A 75 -13.38 8.07 -3.19
C GLY A 75 -13.28 9.58 -3.38
N LYS A 76 -12.35 10.23 -2.70
CA LYS A 76 -12.13 11.68 -2.69
C LYS A 76 -10.71 12.03 -3.16
N GLY A 77 -10.10 11.17 -3.94
CA GLY A 77 -8.79 11.40 -4.52
C GLY A 77 -8.78 12.61 -5.46
N LEU A 78 -7.65 13.28 -5.52
CA LEU A 78 -7.45 14.41 -6.43
C LEU A 78 -6.69 13.96 -7.68
N PRO A 79 -6.94 14.54 -8.84
CA PRO A 79 -6.16 14.25 -10.04
C PRO A 79 -4.65 14.36 -9.77
N GLY A 80 -3.90 13.33 -10.12
CA GLY A 80 -2.46 13.23 -9.88
C GLY A 80 -2.06 12.69 -8.49
N ASP A 81 -3.00 12.25 -7.66
CA ASP A 81 -2.68 11.65 -6.36
C ASP A 81 -1.93 10.32 -6.50
N VAL A 82 -2.25 9.51 -7.50
CA VAL A 82 -1.54 8.24 -7.75
C VAL A 82 -0.08 8.50 -8.15
N GLU A 83 0.17 9.46 -9.03
CA GLU A 83 1.51 9.88 -9.42
C GLU A 83 2.30 10.48 -8.26
N LYS A 84 1.64 11.25 -7.39
CA LYS A 84 2.25 11.77 -6.16
C LYS A 84 2.63 10.65 -5.20
N LEU A 85 1.76 9.65 -5.01
CA LEU A 85 2.07 8.47 -4.20
C LEU A 85 3.31 7.73 -4.73
N GLU A 86 3.36 7.48 -6.03
CA GLU A 86 4.51 6.86 -6.68
C GLU A 86 5.80 7.67 -6.45
N SER A 87 5.72 9.00 -6.62
CA SER A 87 6.85 9.90 -6.39
C SER A 87 7.30 9.89 -4.93
N ILE A 88 6.38 9.99 -3.98
CA ILE A 88 6.70 9.99 -2.54
C ILE A 88 7.34 8.65 -2.15
N ALA A 89 6.73 7.53 -2.51
CA ALA A 89 7.23 6.19 -2.19
C ALA A 89 8.63 5.96 -2.79
N SER A 90 8.85 6.38 -4.05
CA SER A 90 10.16 6.30 -4.72
C SER A 90 11.23 7.18 -4.05
N ASN A 91 10.82 8.28 -3.40
CA ASN A 91 11.74 9.13 -2.64
C ASN A 91 11.98 8.66 -1.20
N ILE A 92 11.21 7.72 -0.69
CA ILE A 92 11.49 7.04 0.59
C ILE A 92 12.44 5.86 0.34
N ALA A 93 12.19 5.07 -0.70
CA ALA A 93 12.94 3.87 -1.04
C ALA A 93 14.44 4.17 -1.24
N GLY A 94 15.30 3.46 -0.53
CA GLY A 94 16.74 3.61 -0.55
C GLY A 94 17.29 4.91 0.07
N ARG A 95 16.45 5.74 0.68
CA ARG A 95 16.85 7.04 1.24
C ARG A 95 16.59 7.19 2.73
N SER A 96 16.09 6.16 3.36
CA SER A 96 15.90 6.10 4.81
C SER A 96 17.09 5.40 5.49
N PHE A 97 17.32 5.70 6.78
CA PHE A 97 18.45 5.12 7.51
C PHE A 97 18.27 3.63 7.85
N CYS A 98 17.06 3.11 7.78
CA CYS A 98 16.79 1.71 8.08
C CYS A 98 15.72 1.16 7.13
N ALA A 99 15.59 -0.16 7.11
CA ALA A 99 14.68 -0.89 6.22
C ALA A 99 13.18 -0.56 6.41
N LEU A 100 12.78 0.09 7.51
CA LEU A 100 11.38 0.46 7.71
C LEU A 100 10.89 1.41 6.61
N GLY A 101 11.73 2.35 6.16
CA GLY A 101 11.38 3.23 5.05
C GLY A 101 11.14 2.46 3.76
N ASP A 102 12.05 1.56 3.40
CA ASP A 102 11.89 0.71 2.20
C ASP A 102 10.65 -0.18 2.31
N ALA A 103 10.42 -0.79 3.47
CA ALA A 103 9.25 -1.61 3.72
C ALA A 103 7.94 -0.81 3.63
N SER A 104 7.94 0.48 4.00
CA SER A 104 6.76 1.35 3.86
C SER A 104 6.45 1.73 2.42
N ALA A 105 7.47 1.88 1.58
CA ALA A 105 7.32 2.25 0.18
C ALA A 105 6.89 1.07 -0.72
N THR A 106 7.37 -0.13 -0.42
CA THR A 106 7.17 -1.33 -1.26
C THR A 106 5.70 -1.66 -1.51
N PRO A 107 4.79 -1.70 -0.51
CA PRO A 107 3.38 -2.00 -0.75
C PRO A 107 2.68 -0.98 -1.65
N VAL A 108 3.04 0.29 -1.51
CA VAL A 108 2.48 1.38 -2.33
C VAL A 108 2.93 1.22 -3.78
N LEU A 109 4.23 1.07 -4.01
CA LEU A 109 4.80 0.94 -5.36
C LEU A 109 4.31 -0.32 -6.08
N SER A 110 4.30 -1.47 -5.37
CA SER A 110 3.84 -2.73 -5.95
C SER A 110 2.32 -2.74 -6.17
N GLY A 111 1.55 -2.15 -5.26
CA GLY A 111 0.11 -1.99 -5.38
C GLY A 111 -0.25 -1.15 -6.62
N ILE A 112 0.35 0.02 -6.78
CA ILE A 112 0.13 0.87 -7.96
C ILE A 112 0.56 0.15 -9.24
N LYS A 113 1.71 -0.50 -9.25
CA LYS A 113 2.22 -1.23 -10.43
C LYS A 113 1.24 -2.30 -10.93
N ARG A 114 0.58 -3.02 -10.03
CA ARG A 114 -0.27 -4.17 -10.37
C ARG A 114 -1.76 -3.84 -10.42
N PHE A 115 -2.22 -2.86 -9.68
CA PHE A 115 -3.62 -2.53 -9.48
C PHE A 115 -3.93 -1.04 -9.72
N ARG A 116 -3.19 -0.40 -10.63
CA ARG A 116 -3.30 1.04 -10.89
C ARG A 116 -4.73 1.52 -11.11
N SER A 117 -5.53 0.75 -11.86
CA SER A 117 -6.93 1.09 -12.14
C SER A 117 -7.79 1.18 -10.88
N GLU A 118 -7.51 0.39 -9.86
CA GLU A 118 -8.23 0.45 -8.59
C GLU A 118 -7.83 1.71 -7.79
N PHE A 119 -6.56 2.10 -7.81
CA PHE A 119 -6.12 3.36 -7.21
C PHE A 119 -6.75 4.56 -7.90
N GLU A 120 -6.81 4.57 -9.23
CA GLU A 120 -7.44 5.64 -10.02
C GLU A 120 -8.97 5.68 -9.82
N ALA A 121 -9.63 4.55 -9.60
CA ALA A 121 -11.04 4.51 -9.23
C ALA A 121 -11.32 5.30 -7.93
N GLY A 122 -10.36 5.35 -7.01
CA GLY A 122 -10.41 6.14 -5.78
C GLY A 122 -10.51 7.65 -5.98
N TYR A 123 -10.41 8.15 -7.22
CA TYR A 123 -10.70 9.55 -7.52
C TYR A 123 -12.18 9.91 -7.37
N THR A 124 -13.07 8.95 -7.59
CA THR A 124 -14.52 9.18 -7.61
C THR A 124 -15.33 8.17 -6.82
N THR A 125 -14.79 6.98 -6.58
CA THR A 125 -15.53 5.86 -5.98
C THR A 125 -14.83 5.38 -4.71
N PRO A 126 -15.52 5.37 -3.56
CA PRO A 126 -14.97 4.80 -2.33
C PRO A 126 -14.63 3.32 -2.48
N ALA A 127 -13.52 2.89 -1.89
CA ALA A 127 -13.11 1.50 -1.91
C ALA A 127 -14.17 0.55 -1.30
N CYS A 128 -14.96 1.03 -0.35
CA CYS A 128 -16.06 0.28 0.26
C CYS A 128 -17.26 0.06 -0.67
N GLU A 129 -17.46 0.89 -1.69
CA GLU A 129 -18.52 0.69 -2.68
C GLU A 129 -18.10 -0.31 -3.75
N LEU A 130 -16.82 -0.32 -4.11
CA LEU A 130 -16.24 -1.33 -4.99
C LEU A 130 -16.21 -2.72 -4.31
N PHE A 131 -16.05 -2.74 -2.98
CA PHE A 131 -15.89 -3.95 -2.18
C PHE A 131 -16.77 -3.85 -0.91
N PRO A 132 -18.06 -4.18 -0.98
CA PRO A 132 -19.05 -3.91 0.10
C PRO A 132 -18.74 -4.57 1.45
N TYR A 133 -18.00 -5.67 1.48
CA TYR A 133 -17.55 -6.29 2.74
C TYR A 133 -16.55 -5.42 3.53
N ALA A 134 -15.88 -4.50 2.87
CA ALA A 134 -14.99 -3.56 3.51
C ALA A 134 -15.74 -2.46 4.30
N ALA A 135 -16.98 -2.19 3.96
CA ALA A 135 -17.77 -1.12 4.60
C ALA A 135 -18.16 -1.43 6.06
N SER A 136 -18.44 -2.70 6.38
CA SER A 136 -18.87 -3.10 7.73
C SER A 136 -17.78 -2.96 8.81
N ALA A 137 -16.51 -3.03 8.43
CA ALA A 137 -15.41 -2.94 9.40
C ALA A 137 -14.99 -1.48 9.73
N ILE A 138 -15.44 -0.48 8.94
CA ILE A 138 -15.12 0.94 9.20
C ILE A 138 -15.97 1.51 10.34
N THR A 139 -17.18 1.00 10.53
CA THR A 139 -18.10 1.49 11.55
C THR A 139 -17.71 1.09 12.98
N GLU A 140 -16.87 0.08 13.16
CA GLU A 140 -16.47 -0.43 14.48
C GLU A 140 -15.14 0.14 14.99
N SER A 141 -14.29 0.73 14.15
CA SER A 141 -12.99 1.28 14.55
C SER A 141 -12.98 2.79 14.82
N GLY A 142 -14.13 3.42 14.82
CA GLY A 142 -14.31 4.86 15.04
C GLY A 142 -14.52 5.25 16.51
N ARG A 143 -13.79 4.63 17.46
CA ARG A 143 -13.70 5.11 18.86
C ARG A 143 -12.28 5.16 19.33
#